data_d3e714ae94d7c334d364c48e5cc00e16
#
_entry.id   d3e714ae94d7c334d364c48e5cc00e16
#
_cell.length_a   1.000
_cell.length_b   1.000
_cell.length_c   1.000
_cell.angle_alpha   90.00
_cell.angle_beta   90.00
_cell.angle_gamma   90.00
#
_symmetry.space_group_name_H-M   'P 1'
#
loop_
_entity.id
_entity.type
_entity.pdbx_description
1 polymer ?
#
loop_
_entity_poly.entity_id
_entity_poly.type
_entity_poly.pdbx_seq_one_letter_code
_entity_poly.pdbx_strand_id
1 'polypeptide(L)'
;MTTGTIDVTIGLDVGKTAHHACAMLATGEIIYDKPLPQDEDQLRKVFTDLQACGTVLVVVDQPNTIGALPIAVARDAGCLVGYLPGLAMRKAADLYPGRSKTDRRDAFIIADTARTMPHTLRAVDRDNEVLSALKMLSGFDDDIAKDATRTINRLRSVLTQIYPSLER
;
A
#
# COMPACT_ATOMS: atom_id res chain seq x y z
N MET A 1 -16.94 -2.17 14.08
CA MET A 1 -16.58 -3.17 13.05
C MET A 1 -17.66 -4.23 13.05
N THR A 2 -18.40 -4.35 11.97
CA THR A 2 -19.45 -5.36 11.81
C THR A 2 -18.80 -6.74 11.86
N THR A 3 -19.29 -7.59 12.75
CA THR A 3 -18.85 -8.96 12.98
C THR A 3 -19.30 -9.91 11.85
N GLY A 4 -19.07 -9.54 10.59
CA GLY A 4 -19.22 -10.45 9.47
C GLY A 4 -17.97 -11.29 9.31
N THR A 5 -18.13 -12.58 9.10
CA THR A 5 -17.02 -13.47 8.74
C THR A 5 -16.40 -12.97 7.43
N ILE A 6 -15.08 -12.80 7.39
CA ILE A 6 -14.35 -12.48 6.14
C ILE A 6 -14.11 -13.81 5.44
N ASP A 7 -14.63 -13.94 4.24
CA ASP A 7 -14.52 -15.16 3.43
C ASP A 7 -13.29 -15.10 2.50
N VAL A 8 -12.99 -13.90 1.99
CA VAL A 8 -11.86 -13.66 1.09
C VAL A 8 -11.03 -12.49 1.60
N THR A 9 -9.72 -12.67 1.64
CA THR A 9 -8.76 -11.60 1.93
C THR A 9 -7.89 -11.38 0.70
N ILE A 10 -7.86 -10.15 0.18
CA ILE A 10 -6.98 -9.76 -0.91
C ILE A 10 -5.93 -8.76 -0.41
N GLY A 11 -4.65 -9.09 -0.59
CA GLY A 11 -3.52 -8.22 -0.34
C GLY A 11 -3.05 -7.58 -1.64
N LEU A 12 -2.82 -6.27 -1.58
CA LEU A 12 -2.30 -5.49 -2.70
C LEU A 12 -0.95 -4.89 -2.29
N ASP A 13 0.10 -5.30 -2.97
CA ASP A 13 1.36 -4.54 -3.01
C ASP A 13 1.21 -3.44 -4.06
N VAL A 14 1.09 -2.19 -3.58
CA VAL A 14 0.68 -1.09 -4.44
C VAL A 14 1.85 -0.42 -5.15
N GLY A 15 1.77 -0.34 -6.47
CA GLY A 15 2.73 0.33 -7.34
C GLY A 15 2.11 1.49 -8.12
N LYS A 16 2.95 2.38 -8.68
CA LYS A 16 2.49 3.58 -9.40
C LYS A 16 1.70 3.27 -10.68
N THR A 17 2.09 2.25 -11.41
CA THR A 17 1.50 1.86 -12.71
C THR A 17 0.72 0.57 -12.62
N ALA A 18 1.11 -0.31 -11.75
CA ALA A 18 0.46 -1.59 -11.52
C ALA A 18 0.73 -2.03 -10.08
N HIS A 19 -0.20 -2.81 -9.55
CA HIS A 19 -0.11 -3.50 -8.28
C HIS A 19 0.18 -4.98 -8.52
N HIS A 20 0.61 -5.70 -7.50
CA HIS A 20 0.42 -7.15 -7.47
C HIS A 20 -0.69 -7.47 -6.48
N ALA A 21 -1.62 -8.33 -6.88
CA ALA A 21 -2.76 -8.73 -6.06
C ALA A 21 -2.71 -10.22 -5.76
N CYS A 22 -2.84 -10.58 -4.50
CA CYS A 22 -2.99 -11.96 -4.05
C CYS A 22 -4.27 -12.08 -3.21
N ALA A 23 -5.22 -12.93 -3.64
CA ALA A 23 -6.44 -13.19 -2.88
C ALA A 23 -6.50 -14.63 -2.38
N MET A 24 -6.94 -14.78 -1.14
CA MET A 24 -7.04 -16.06 -0.44
C MET A 24 -8.43 -16.24 0.19
N LEU A 25 -8.90 -17.46 0.20
CA LEU A 25 -10.03 -17.87 1.04
C LEU A 25 -9.63 -17.89 2.53
N ALA A 26 -10.60 -17.93 3.41
CA ALA A 26 -10.37 -18.10 4.86
C ALA A 26 -9.54 -19.35 5.18
N THR A 27 -9.60 -20.37 4.33
CA THR A 27 -8.79 -21.61 4.43
C THR A 27 -7.29 -21.41 4.14
N GLY A 28 -6.91 -20.29 3.49
CA GLY A 28 -5.57 -20.03 2.99
C GLY A 28 -5.33 -20.48 1.55
N GLU A 29 -6.35 -21.02 0.88
CA GLU A 29 -6.28 -21.34 -0.55
C GLU A 29 -6.19 -20.06 -1.37
N ILE A 30 -5.20 -19.99 -2.27
CA ILE A 30 -5.01 -18.85 -3.18
C ILE A 30 -5.94 -19.01 -4.37
N ILE A 31 -6.84 -18.04 -4.54
CA ILE A 31 -7.80 -18.00 -5.63
C ILE A 31 -7.48 -16.95 -6.70
N TYR A 32 -6.56 -16.01 -6.38
CA TYR A 32 -6.08 -15.00 -7.31
C TYR A 32 -4.63 -14.64 -6.97
N ASP A 33 -3.73 -14.57 -7.98
CA ASP A 33 -2.34 -14.16 -7.78
C ASP A 33 -1.79 -13.64 -9.11
N LYS A 34 -1.99 -12.35 -9.39
CA LYS A 34 -1.64 -11.71 -10.68
C LYS A 34 -1.31 -10.22 -10.50
N PRO A 35 -0.53 -9.65 -11.45
CA PRO A 35 -0.45 -8.21 -11.61
C PRO A 35 -1.83 -7.62 -11.88
N LEU A 36 -2.10 -6.46 -11.30
CA LEU A 36 -3.36 -5.72 -11.44
C LEU A 36 -3.04 -4.26 -11.78
N PRO A 37 -3.42 -3.77 -12.94
CA PRO A 37 -3.17 -2.38 -13.33
C PRO A 37 -3.80 -1.37 -12.38
N GLN A 38 -3.23 -0.17 -12.34
CA GLN A 38 -3.80 0.99 -11.66
C GLN A 38 -4.95 1.57 -12.50
N ASP A 39 -6.00 0.80 -12.64
CA ASP A 39 -7.16 1.05 -13.50
C ASP A 39 -8.46 0.72 -12.75
N GLU A 40 -9.40 1.68 -12.73
CA GLU A 40 -10.62 1.56 -11.93
C GLU A 40 -11.48 0.36 -12.36
N ASP A 41 -11.67 0.18 -13.66
CA ASP A 41 -12.56 -0.88 -14.20
C ASP A 41 -12.01 -2.27 -13.90
N GLN A 42 -10.69 -2.43 -14.02
CA GLN A 42 -10.03 -3.71 -13.72
C GLN A 42 -10.04 -4.02 -12.23
N LEU A 43 -9.77 -3.02 -11.38
CA LEU A 43 -9.87 -3.13 -9.93
C LEU A 43 -11.30 -3.53 -9.52
N ARG A 44 -12.30 -2.81 -10.02
CA ARG A 44 -13.71 -3.06 -9.75
C ARG A 44 -14.12 -4.47 -10.17
N LYS A 45 -13.70 -4.89 -11.37
CA LYS A 45 -13.97 -6.24 -11.88
C LYS A 45 -13.43 -7.31 -10.94
N VAL A 46 -12.16 -7.22 -10.55
CA VAL A 46 -11.53 -8.20 -9.65
C VAL A 46 -12.24 -8.24 -8.31
N PHE A 47 -12.55 -7.09 -7.71
CA PHE A 47 -13.25 -7.07 -6.42
C PHE A 47 -14.66 -7.66 -6.51
N THR A 48 -15.40 -7.36 -7.57
CA THR A 48 -16.74 -7.92 -7.80
C THR A 48 -16.69 -9.44 -8.06
N ASP A 49 -15.72 -9.90 -8.83
CA ASP A 49 -15.54 -11.33 -9.11
C ASP A 49 -15.24 -12.10 -7.79
N LEU A 50 -14.42 -11.52 -6.90
CA LEU A 50 -14.10 -12.12 -5.61
C LEU A 50 -15.30 -12.14 -4.63
N GLN A 51 -16.22 -11.18 -4.74
CA GLN A 51 -17.44 -11.16 -3.93
C GLN A 51 -18.39 -12.33 -4.20
N ALA A 52 -18.24 -13.02 -5.35
CA ALA A 52 -18.95 -14.26 -5.58
C ALA A 52 -18.58 -15.36 -4.57
N CYS A 53 -17.41 -15.25 -3.93
CA CYS A 53 -16.96 -16.17 -2.88
C CYS A 53 -17.34 -15.72 -1.46
N GLY A 54 -17.97 -14.56 -1.29
CA GLY A 54 -18.43 -14.05 -0.01
C GLY A 54 -17.92 -12.65 0.34
N THR A 55 -17.79 -12.37 1.63
CA THR A 55 -17.32 -11.05 2.12
C THR A 55 -15.84 -10.87 1.86
N VAL A 56 -15.50 -9.82 1.09
CA VAL A 56 -14.12 -9.49 0.69
C VAL A 56 -13.53 -8.42 1.59
N LEU A 57 -12.32 -8.67 2.12
CA LEU A 57 -11.47 -7.68 2.78
C LEU A 57 -10.31 -7.32 1.85
N VAL A 58 -10.23 -6.07 1.43
CA VAL A 58 -9.12 -5.52 0.65
C VAL A 58 -8.11 -4.87 1.58
N VAL A 59 -6.85 -5.29 1.48
CA VAL A 59 -5.77 -4.79 2.33
C VAL A 59 -4.61 -4.26 1.49
N VAL A 60 -4.17 -3.06 1.80
CA VAL A 60 -3.01 -2.40 1.17
C VAL A 60 -1.92 -2.14 2.21
N ASP A 61 -0.69 -1.93 1.78
CA ASP A 61 0.42 -1.50 2.64
C ASP A 61 0.59 0.03 2.69
N GLN A 62 0.13 0.75 1.65
CA GLN A 62 0.25 2.21 1.52
C GLN A 62 -1.10 2.85 1.15
N PRO A 63 -1.93 3.24 2.14
CA PRO A 63 -3.30 3.69 1.88
C PRO A 63 -3.40 5.11 1.31
N ASN A 64 -2.41 5.97 1.51
CA ASN A 64 -2.57 7.43 1.36
C ASN A 64 -2.13 8.01 0.01
N THR A 65 -1.47 7.31 -0.86
CA THR A 65 -0.97 7.83 -2.14
C THR A 65 -1.37 6.90 -3.28
N ILE A 66 -0.51 5.94 -3.54
CA ILE A 66 -0.70 4.97 -4.63
C ILE A 66 -1.86 4.01 -4.33
N GLY A 67 -2.10 3.70 -3.06
CA GLY A 67 -3.20 2.84 -2.62
C GLY A 67 -4.57 3.53 -2.53
N ALA A 68 -4.65 4.84 -2.77
CA ALA A 68 -5.91 5.57 -2.64
C ALA A 68 -6.97 5.10 -3.64
N LEU A 69 -6.60 4.89 -4.90
CA LEU A 69 -7.52 4.40 -5.94
C LEU A 69 -8.06 2.99 -5.62
N PRO A 70 -7.23 1.97 -5.37
CA PRO A 70 -7.74 0.65 -4.98
C PRO A 70 -8.69 0.68 -3.77
N ILE A 71 -8.38 1.52 -2.77
CA ILE A 71 -9.23 1.68 -1.58
C ILE A 71 -10.58 2.31 -1.94
N ALA A 72 -10.59 3.36 -2.77
CA ALA A 72 -11.82 4.02 -3.19
C ALA A 72 -12.71 3.05 -3.98
N VAL A 73 -12.13 2.34 -4.96
CA VAL A 73 -12.84 1.35 -5.78
C VAL A 73 -13.36 0.19 -4.93
N ALA A 74 -12.56 -0.33 -3.99
CA ALA A 74 -12.99 -1.40 -3.09
C ALA A 74 -14.19 -1.00 -2.22
N ARG A 75 -14.17 0.22 -1.69
CA ARG A 75 -15.29 0.77 -0.91
C ARG A 75 -16.54 0.94 -1.74
N ASP A 76 -16.40 1.49 -2.93
CA ASP A 76 -17.51 1.70 -3.85
C ASP A 76 -18.13 0.37 -4.29
N ALA A 77 -17.30 -0.66 -4.46
CA ALA A 77 -17.74 -2.03 -4.70
C ALA A 77 -18.36 -2.72 -3.44
N GLY A 78 -18.36 -2.07 -2.27
CA GLY A 78 -18.93 -2.63 -1.05
C GLY A 78 -18.00 -3.59 -0.29
N CYS A 79 -16.71 -3.65 -0.62
CA CYS A 79 -15.73 -4.44 0.12
C CYS A 79 -15.34 -3.78 1.45
N LEU A 80 -14.94 -4.60 2.41
CA LEU A 80 -14.24 -4.13 3.59
C LEU A 80 -12.83 -3.68 3.22
N VAL A 81 -12.31 -2.66 3.90
CA VAL A 81 -10.98 -2.12 3.61
C VAL A 81 -10.16 -1.98 4.88
N GLY A 82 -8.91 -2.37 4.79
CA GLY A 82 -7.93 -2.20 5.85
C GLY A 82 -6.54 -1.90 5.28
N TYR A 83 -5.61 -1.53 6.14
CA TYR A 83 -4.22 -1.46 5.73
C TYR A 83 -3.29 -2.13 6.74
N LEU A 84 -2.22 -2.68 6.23
CA LEU A 84 -1.15 -3.29 7.02
C LEU A 84 -0.04 -2.26 7.18
N PRO A 85 0.21 -1.73 8.41
CA PRO A 85 1.28 -0.76 8.62
C PRO A 85 2.65 -1.30 8.20
N GLY A 86 3.49 -0.46 7.58
CA GLY A 86 4.78 -0.87 7.03
C GLY A 86 5.73 -1.54 8.04
N LEU A 87 5.64 -1.19 9.33
CA LEU A 87 6.38 -1.89 10.38
C LEU A 87 5.85 -3.32 10.61
N ALA A 88 4.53 -3.50 10.59
CA ALA A 88 3.90 -4.82 10.71
C ALA A 88 4.24 -5.68 9.49
N MET A 89 4.16 -5.08 8.29
CA MET A 89 4.56 -5.75 7.03
C MET A 89 6.00 -6.26 7.08
N ARG A 90 6.96 -5.44 7.53
CA ARG A 90 8.37 -5.86 7.65
C ARG A 90 8.54 -7.03 8.61
N LYS A 91 7.93 -6.94 9.80
CA LYS A 91 7.99 -8.02 10.79
C LYS A 91 7.32 -9.30 10.30
N ALA A 92 6.20 -9.19 9.60
CA ALA A 92 5.54 -10.33 8.97
C ALA A 92 6.45 -10.96 7.92
N ALA A 93 7.08 -10.16 7.05
CA ALA A 93 7.97 -10.65 6.00
C ALA A 93 9.15 -11.48 6.53
N ASP A 94 9.64 -11.18 7.74
CA ASP A 94 10.71 -11.94 8.40
C ASP A 94 10.29 -13.36 8.81
N LEU A 95 8.99 -13.62 8.95
CA LEU A 95 8.44 -14.93 9.29
C LEU A 95 8.37 -15.89 8.08
N TYR A 96 8.44 -15.34 6.86
CA TYR A 96 8.33 -16.15 5.64
C TYR A 96 9.70 -16.48 5.05
N PRO A 97 9.91 -17.71 4.60
CA PRO A 97 11.19 -18.14 4.01
C PRO A 97 11.47 -17.37 2.70
N GLY A 98 12.76 -17.14 2.45
CA GLY A 98 13.25 -16.45 1.26
C GLY A 98 13.51 -14.96 1.49
N ARG A 99 14.60 -14.45 0.89
CA ARG A 99 15.04 -13.05 1.05
C ARG A 99 14.78 -12.17 -0.18
N SER A 100 14.38 -12.76 -1.32
CA SER A 100 14.11 -11.96 -2.53
C SER A 100 12.82 -11.18 -2.37
N LYS A 101 12.94 -9.85 -2.43
CA LYS A 101 11.79 -8.96 -2.49
C LYS A 101 11.17 -9.04 -3.90
N THR A 102 9.90 -9.42 -3.97
CA THR A 102 9.11 -9.39 -5.20
C THR A 102 7.70 -8.92 -4.84
N ASP A 103 7.08 -8.14 -5.71
CA ASP A 103 5.72 -7.62 -5.51
C ASP A 103 4.71 -8.76 -5.27
N ARG A 104 4.89 -9.89 -5.95
CA ARG A 104 4.09 -11.10 -5.74
C ARG A 104 4.19 -11.62 -4.30
N ARG A 105 5.42 -11.70 -3.77
CA ARG A 105 5.65 -12.17 -2.40
C ARG A 105 5.08 -11.18 -1.39
N ASP A 106 5.25 -9.90 -1.64
CA ASP A 106 4.76 -8.86 -0.74
C ASP A 106 3.23 -8.85 -0.71
N ALA A 107 2.54 -8.97 -1.85
CA ALA A 107 1.08 -9.13 -1.92
C ALA A 107 0.60 -10.38 -1.17
N PHE A 108 1.29 -11.52 -1.32
CA PHE A 108 0.99 -12.74 -0.59
C PHE A 108 1.11 -12.53 0.93
N ILE A 109 2.22 -11.92 1.39
CA ILE A 109 2.44 -11.66 2.81
C ILE A 109 1.36 -10.74 3.38
N ILE A 110 0.96 -9.69 2.63
CA ILE A 110 -0.13 -8.79 3.03
C ILE A 110 -1.42 -9.59 3.21
N ALA A 111 -1.79 -10.43 2.23
CA ALA A 111 -3.02 -11.22 2.29
C ALA A 111 -3.01 -12.21 3.45
N ASP A 112 -1.94 -12.99 3.60
CA ASP A 112 -1.86 -14.03 4.64
C ASP A 112 -1.73 -13.44 6.05
N THR A 113 -1.01 -12.33 6.21
CA THR A 113 -0.96 -11.59 7.48
C THR A 113 -2.33 -11.05 7.85
N ALA A 114 -3.06 -10.48 6.90
CA ALA A 114 -4.40 -9.96 7.14
C ALA A 114 -5.40 -11.07 7.53
N ARG A 115 -5.27 -12.24 6.92
CA ARG A 115 -6.08 -13.42 7.23
C ARG A 115 -5.77 -14.02 8.59
N THR A 116 -4.48 -14.20 8.90
CA THR A 116 -4.03 -14.93 10.11
C THR A 116 -3.86 -14.03 11.33
N MET A 117 -3.54 -12.76 11.13
CA MET A 117 -3.29 -11.76 12.18
C MET A 117 -4.11 -10.48 11.98
N PRO A 118 -5.45 -10.55 11.94
CA PRO A 118 -6.31 -9.39 11.64
C PRO A 118 -6.14 -8.24 12.64
N HIS A 119 -5.68 -8.51 13.85
CA HIS A 119 -5.38 -7.50 14.87
C HIS A 119 -4.21 -6.56 14.49
N THR A 120 -3.39 -6.92 13.51
CA THR A 120 -2.31 -6.07 13.00
C THR A 120 -2.80 -5.02 12.01
N LEU A 121 -3.99 -5.21 11.48
CA LEU A 121 -4.61 -4.29 10.54
C LEU A 121 -5.12 -3.04 11.25
N ARG A 122 -5.11 -1.96 10.50
CA ARG A 122 -5.76 -0.71 10.90
C ARG A 122 -6.88 -0.36 9.93
N ALA A 123 -7.91 0.26 10.46
CA ALA A 123 -8.97 0.81 9.63
C ALA A 123 -8.39 1.94 8.77
N VAL A 124 -8.86 2.00 7.53
CA VAL A 124 -8.64 3.17 6.69
C VAL A 124 -9.77 4.13 7.02
N ASP A 125 -9.46 5.23 7.73
CA ASP A 125 -10.47 6.19 8.13
C ASP A 125 -11.15 6.80 6.89
N ARG A 126 -12.48 6.83 6.94
CA ARG A 126 -13.28 7.53 5.94
C ARG A 126 -13.14 9.06 6.05
N ASP A 127 -12.63 9.50 7.19
CA ASP A 127 -12.84 10.83 7.65
C ASP A 127 -11.62 11.70 7.50
N ASN A 128 -11.85 12.67 6.75
CA ASN A 128 -11.26 13.98 6.69
C ASN A 128 -10.53 14.23 5.38
N GLU A 129 -11.31 14.63 4.36
CA GLU A 129 -10.75 15.30 3.17
C GLU A 129 -9.73 16.36 3.60
N VAL A 130 -10.04 17.09 4.67
CA VAL A 130 -9.14 18.10 5.27
C VAL A 130 -7.87 17.46 5.81
N LEU A 131 -7.95 16.35 6.54
CA LEU A 131 -6.78 15.66 7.07
C LEU A 131 -5.96 14.99 5.96
N SER A 132 -6.63 14.44 4.95
CA SER A 132 -5.94 13.88 3.77
C SER A 132 -5.25 14.97 2.95
N ALA A 133 -5.91 16.11 2.74
CA ALA A 133 -5.32 17.27 2.10
C ALA A 133 -4.14 17.83 2.92
N LEU A 134 -4.27 17.90 4.23
CA LEU A 134 -3.18 18.34 5.12
C LEU A 134 -1.98 17.39 5.07
N LYS A 135 -2.21 16.07 5.08
CA LYS A 135 -1.13 15.06 4.92
C LYS A 135 -0.45 15.18 3.56
N MET A 136 -1.22 15.43 2.51
CA MET A 136 -0.68 15.64 1.17
C MET A 136 0.19 16.90 1.12
N LEU A 137 -0.30 18.02 1.66
CA LEU A 137 0.44 19.29 1.73
C LEU A 137 1.72 19.13 2.56
N SER A 138 1.66 18.47 3.71
CA SER A 138 2.85 18.19 4.53
C SER A 138 3.85 17.30 3.79
N GLY A 139 3.38 16.31 3.02
CA GLY A 139 4.25 15.49 2.17
C GLY A 139 4.95 16.29 1.08
N PHE A 140 4.25 17.23 0.44
CA PHE A 140 4.86 18.15 -0.54
C PHE A 140 5.90 19.09 0.11
N ASP A 141 5.60 19.62 1.29
CA ASP A 141 6.53 20.47 2.03
C ASP A 141 7.83 19.72 2.37
N ASP A 142 7.71 18.50 2.87
CA ASP A 142 8.85 17.61 3.14
C ASP A 142 9.67 17.31 1.87
N ASP A 143 9.03 17.08 0.75
CA ASP A 143 9.71 16.77 -0.53
C ASP A 143 10.44 18.01 -1.08
N ILE A 144 9.82 19.19 -1.00
CA ILE A 144 10.47 20.47 -1.37
C ILE A 144 11.68 20.73 -0.48
N ALA A 145 11.56 20.53 0.83
CA ALA A 145 12.67 20.69 1.76
C ALA A 145 13.85 19.75 1.47
N LYS A 146 13.56 18.48 1.13
CA LYS A 146 14.57 17.50 0.71
C LYS A 146 15.24 17.90 -0.61
N ASP A 147 14.48 18.39 -1.58
CA ASP A 147 15.01 18.83 -2.88
C ASP A 147 15.85 20.10 -2.73
N ALA A 148 15.44 21.05 -1.92
CA ALA A 148 16.24 22.20 -1.57
C ALA A 148 17.59 21.79 -0.94
N THR A 149 17.55 20.90 0.06
CA THR A 149 18.75 20.36 0.72
C THR A 149 19.67 19.65 -0.28
N ARG A 150 19.11 18.82 -1.16
CA ARG A 150 19.85 18.13 -2.20
C ARG A 150 20.52 19.10 -3.16
N THR A 151 19.82 20.14 -3.57
CA THR A 151 20.32 21.17 -4.48
C THR A 151 21.45 21.97 -3.83
N ILE A 152 21.30 22.37 -2.57
CA ILE A 152 22.35 23.06 -1.80
C ILE A 152 23.60 22.18 -1.67
N ASN A 153 23.43 20.90 -1.36
CA ASN A 153 24.58 19.99 -1.25
C ASN A 153 25.30 19.78 -2.58
N ARG A 154 24.56 19.71 -3.69
CA ARG A 154 25.15 19.67 -5.03
C ARG A 154 25.92 20.93 -5.37
N LEU A 155 25.36 22.10 -5.06
CA LEU A 155 26.02 23.39 -5.26
C LEU A 155 27.32 23.48 -4.44
N ARG A 156 27.26 23.14 -3.15
CA ARG A 156 28.44 23.08 -2.27
C ARG A 156 29.51 22.15 -2.81
N SER A 157 29.14 20.96 -3.27
CA SER A 157 30.06 20.00 -3.86
C SER A 157 30.76 20.56 -5.09
N VAL A 158 30.05 21.29 -5.97
CA VAL A 158 30.63 21.95 -7.13
C VAL A 158 31.57 23.08 -6.71
N LEU A 159 31.15 23.93 -5.77
CA LEU A 159 31.98 25.03 -5.26
C LEU A 159 33.28 24.51 -4.62
N THR A 160 33.20 23.44 -3.82
CA THR A 160 34.39 22.81 -3.24
C THR A 160 35.37 22.33 -4.30
N GLN A 161 34.88 21.88 -5.46
CA GLN A 161 35.77 21.43 -6.56
C GLN A 161 36.37 22.56 -7.38
N ILE A 162 35.62 23.66 -7.59
CA ILE A 162 36.01 24.76 -8.48
C ILE A 162 36.64 25.90 -7.69
N TYR A 163 36.10 26.27 -6.56
CA TYR A 163 36.54 27.43 -5.76
C TYR A 163 36.24 27.22 -4.24
N PRO A 164 37.10 26.45 -3.55
CA PRO A 164 36.86 26.06 -2.15
C PRO A 164 36.71 27.22 -1.17
N SER A 165 37.23 28.40 -1.48
CA SER A 165 37.14 29.59 -0.61
C SER A 165 35.76 30.23 -0.59
N LEU A 166 34.83 29.86 -1.50
CA LEU A 166 33.45 30.36 -1.53
C LEU A 166 32.50 29.53 -0.63
N GLU A 167 32.96 28.40 -0.12
CA GLU A 167 32.15 27.53 0.74
C GLU A 167 32.28 27.89 2.26
N ARG A 168 33.16 28.81 2.61
CA ARG A 168 33.39 29.18 4.00
C ARG A 168 32.36 30.21 4.53
#